data_3aee95298c14c81da8efcc6e92369eff
#
_entry.id   3aee95298c14c81da8efcc6e92369eff
#
_cell.length_a   1.000
_cell.length_b   1.000
_cell.length_c   1.000
_cell.angle_alpha   90.00
_cell.angle_beta   90.00
_cell.angle_gamma   90.00
#
_symmetry.space_group_name_H-M   'P 1'
#
loop_
_entity.id
_entity.type
_entity.pdbx_description
1 polymer ?
#
loop_
_entity_poly.entity_id
_entity_poly.type
_entity_poly.pdbx_seq_one_letter_code
_entity_poly.pdbx_strand_id
1 'polypeptide(L)'
;THGGVKALIKTLRRGNTIGMLPDQVPDEGDGVYAPFFGRPAYTMTLVQKLQQVSGAPVVTIGVERLGFGRGYRFHAVPMAEVMSSDPVIAATQMNRALEDMIRKMPLQYLWGYNRYRNPRPARPPVL
;
A
#
# COMPACT_ATOMS: atom_id res chain seq x y z
N THR A 1 -7.47 5.27 13.70
CA THR A 1 -8.42 6.20 14.37
C THR A 1 -9.06 7.13 13.34
N HIS A 2 -10.36 7.47 13.49
CA HIS A 2 -11.10 8.38 12.59
C HIS A 2 -10.42 9.75 12.42
N GLY A 3 -9.71 10.24 13.42
CA GLY A 3 -8.94 11.49 13.36
C GLY A 3 -7.76 11.42 12.39
N GLY A 4 -7.05 10.30 12.35
CA GLY A 4 -5.92 10.11 11.45
C GLY A 4 -6.32 10.12 9.98
N VAL A 5 -7.41 9.42 9.62
CA VAL A 5 -7.91 9.40 8.23
C VAL A 5 -8.34 10.80 7.77
N LYS A 6 -9.03 11.56 8.62
CA LYS A 6 -9.40 12.96 8.31
C LYS A 6 -8.18 13.84 8.05
N ALA A 7 -7.11 13.67 8.82
CA ALA A 7 -5.85 14.40 8.62
C ALA A 7 -5.21 14.05 7.28
N LEU A 8 -5.17 12.76 6.89
CA LEU A 8 -4.66 12.32 5.59
C LEU A 8 -5.46 12.93 4.42
N ILE A 9 -6.78 12.89 4.49
CA ILE A 9 -7.66 13.50 3.47
C ILE A 9 -7.38 15.00 3.34
N LYS A 10 -7.28 15.71 4.48
CA LYS A 10 -6.96 17.14 4.48
C LYS A 10 -5.60 17.44 3.86
N THR A 11 -4.61 16.62 4.13
CA THR A 11 -3.27 16.72 3.55
C THR A 11 -3.31 16.59 2.02
N LEU A 12 -3.97 15.54 1.51
CA LEU A 12 -4.13 15.33 0.08
C LEU A 12 -4.91 16.44 -0.62
N ARG A 13 -6.01 16.93 -0.02
CA ARG A 13 -6.81 18.03 -0.59
C ARG A 13 -6.06 19.37 -0.65
N ARG A 14 -4.98 19.51 0.13
CA ARG A 14 -4.08 20.66 0.05
C ARG A 14 -2.98 20.51 -1.01
N GLY A 15 -3.01 19.46 -1.81
CA GLY A 15 -2.00 19.17 -2.82
C GLY A 15 -0.70 18.59 -2.26
N ASN A 16 -0.68 18.18 -1.01
CA ASN A 16 0.48 17.53 -0.40
C ASN A 16 0.47 16.01 -0.62
N THR A 17 1.61 15.38 -0.38
CA THR A 17 1.80 13.94 -0.54
C THR A 17 1.75 13.23 0.81
N ILE A 18 1.26 11.99 0.81
CA ILE A 18 1.35 11.07 1.94
C ILE A 18 2.08 9.80 1.53
N GLY A 19 2.86 9.23 2.45
CA GLY A 19 3.50 7.92 2.28
C GLY A 19 2.72 6.84 3.01
N MET A 20 2.59 5.67 2.39
CA MET A 20 1.94 4.50 2.97
C MET A 20 2.73 3.23 2.69
N LEU A 21 2.56 2.21 3.53
CA LEU A 21 3.17 0.88 3.39
C LEU A 21 2.06 -0.15 3.15
N PRO A 22 1.54 -0.26 1.92
CA PRO A 22 0.38 -1.11 1.63
C PRO A 22 0.71 -2.61 1.58
N ASP A 23 1.98 -2.96 1.65
CA ASP A 23 2.48 -4.33 1.79
C ASP A 23 2.41 -4.85 3.23
N GLN A 24 2.05 -4.03 4.20
CA GLN A 24 1.80 -4.46 5.57
C GLN A 24 0.35 -4.94 5.75
N VAL A 25 0.18 -5.99 6.57
CA VAL A 25 -1.15 -6.53 6.90
C VAL A 25 -1.84 -5.60 7.89
N PRO A 26 -2.99 -5.00 7.53
CA PRO A 26 -3.74 -4.14 8.43
C PRO A 26 -4.42 -4.93 9.55
N ASP A 27 -4.98 -4.21 10.52
CA ASP A 27 -5.83 -4.82 11.53
C ASP A 27 -7.16 -5.31 10.92
N GLU A 28 -7.84 -6.23 11.60
CA GLU A 28 -9.13 -6.78 11.16
C GLU A 28 -10.16 -5.66 10.94
N GLY A 29 -10.91 -5.74 9.84
CA GLY A 29 -11.87 -4.71 9.43
C GLY A 29 -11.29 -3.59 8.55
N ASP A 30 -9.96 -3.46 8.45
CA ASP A 30 -9.30 -2.42 7.67
C ASP A 30 -8.79 -2.89 6.29
N GLY A 31 -9.09 -4.12 5.92
CA GLY A 31 -8.63 -4.73 4.67
C GLY A 31 -9.59 -5.76 4.09
N VAL A 32 -9.16 -6.31 2.97
CA VAL A 32 -9.82 -7.42 2.26
C VAL A 32 -8.76 -8.42 1.80
N TYR A 33 -9.17 -9.68 1.60
CA TYR A 33 -8.29 -10.66 0.98
C TYR A 33 -8.22 -10.42 -0.53
N ALA A 34 -7.01 -10.27 -1.05
CA ALA A 34 -6.72 -10.13 -2.48
C ALA A 34 -5.45 -10.89 -2.85
N PRO A 35 -5.29 -11.34 -4.10
CA PRO A 35 -4.10 -12.06 -4.52
C PRO A 35 -2.83 -11.20 -4.36
N PHE A 36 -1.77 -11.82 -3.83
CA PHE A 36 -0.40 -11.28 -3.81
C PHE A 36 0.55 -12.44 -4.13
N PHE A 37 1.28 -12.36 -5.24
CA PHE A 37 2.02 -13.48 -5.82
C PHE A 37 1.21 -14.78 -5.89
N GLY A 38 -0.04 -14.68 -6.36
CA GLY A 38 -0.94 -15.81 -6.55
C GLY A 38 -1.55 -16.42 -5.28
N ARG A 39 -1.29 -15.85 -4.10
CA ARG A 39 -1.83 -16.32 -2.80
C ARG A 39 -2.69 -15.24 -2.16
N PRO A 40 -3.80 -15.61 -1.48
CA PRO A 40 -4.62 -14.65 -0.75
C PRO A 40 -3.81 -13.95 0.34
N ALA A 41 -3.79 -12.61 0.34
CA ALA A 41 -3.16 -11.81 1.36
C ALA A 41 -4.12 -10.72 1.82
N TYR A 42 -4.23 -10.52 3.13
CA TYR A 42 -5.09 -9.48 3.68
C TYR A 42 -4.47 -8.10 3.42
N THR A 43 -5.14 -7.31 2.60
CA THR A 43 -4.63 -6.07 2.00
C THR A 43 -5.46 -4.88 2.42
N MET A 44 -4.81 -3.78 2.83
CA MET A 44 -5.51 -2.58 3.28
C MET A 44 -6.35 -1.93 2.19
N THR A 45 -7.51 -1.39 2.57
CA THR A 45 -8.41 -0.64 1.68
C THR A 45 -8.24 0.88 1.78
N LEU A 46 -7.39 1.35 2.69
CA LEU A 46 -7.26 2.79 2.97
C LEU A 46 -6.74 3.58 1.77
N VAL A 47 -5.80 3.03 0.98
CA VAL A 47 -5.26 3.72 -0.22
C VAL A 47 -6.36 4.01 -1.22
N GLN A 48 -7.21 3.01 -1.51
CA GLN A 48 -8.38 3.17 -2.38
C GLN A 48 -9.32 4.27 -1.88
N LYS A 49 -9.70 4.21 -0.59
CA LYS A 49 -10.61 5.18 0.03
C LYS A 49 -10.05 6.61 -0.06
N LEU A 50 -8.76 6.78 0.18
CA LEU A 50 -8.08 8.08 0.08
C LEU A 50 -8.07 8.59 -1.36
N GLN A 51 -7.77 7.74 -2.33
CA GLN A 51 -7.80 8.12 -3.75
C GLN A 51 -9.23 8.53 -4.17
N GLN A 52 -10.25 7.76 -3.82
CA GLN A 52 -11.64 8.06 -4.19
C GLN A 52 -12.12 9.41 -3.63
N VAL A 53 -11.74 9.75 -2.40
CA VAL A 53 -12.18 11.00 -1.74
C VAL A 53 -11.36 12.21 -2.19
N SER A 54 -10.09 12.03 -2.55
CA SER A 54 -9.17 13.13 -2.88
C SER A 54 -8.90 13.31 -4.37
N GLY A 55 -9.10 12.26 -5.19
CA GLY A 55 -8.65 12.22 -6.58
C GLY A 55 -7.12 12.17 -6.75
N ALA A 56 -6.36 12.01 -5.67
CA ALA A 56 -4.91 12.01 -5.72
C ALA A 56 -4.36 10.81 -6.51
N PRO A 57 -3.36 10.99 -7.37
CA PRO A 57 -2.71 9.88 -8.06
C PRO A 57 -1.96 8.98 -7.05
N VAL A 58 -1.92 7.69 -7.34
CA VAL A 58 -1.15 6.71 -6.56
C VAL A 58 0.14 6.39 -7.30
N VAL A 59 1.27 6.50 -6.61
CA VAL A 59 2.60 6.21 -7.13
C VAL A 59 3.24 5.14 -6.27
N THR A 60 3.60 4.01 -6.88
CA THR A 60 4.36 2.95 -6.21
C THR A 60 5.84 3.33 -6.19
N ILE A 61 6.45 3.24 -5.01
CA ILE A 61 7.83 3.63 -4.80
C ILE A 61 8.65 2.44 -4.31
N GLY A 62 9.87 2.30 -4.84
CA GLY A 62 10.88 1.39 -4.35
C GLY A 62 12.25 2.05 -4.34
N VAL A 63 13.07 1.69 -3.36
CA VAL A 63 14.45 2.19 -3.25
C VAL A 63 15.41 1.02 -3.35
N GLU A 64 16.19 0.99 -4.42
CA GLU A 64 17.21 -0.01 -4.68
C GLU A 64 18.57 0.48 -4.16
N ARG A 65 19.21 -0.30 -3.30
CA ARG A 65 20.60 -0.04 -2.91
C ARG A 65 21.53 -0.56 -4.01
N LEU A 66 22.37 0.33 -4.53
CA LEU A 66 23.38 -0.02 -5.52
C LEU A 66 24.62 -0.60 -4.84
N GLY A 67 25.25 -1.61 -5.47
CA GLY A 67 26.48 -2.23 -4.93
C GLY A 67 27.67 -1.29 -4.87
N PHE A 68 28.69 -1.63 -4.08
CA PHE A 68 29.99 -0.96 -4.01
C PHE A 68 29.91 0.53 -3.62
N GLY A 69 29.03 0.89 -2.70
CA GLY A 69 28.93 2.26 -2.19
C GLY A 69 28.40 3.30 -3.19
N ARG A 70 27.82 2.88 -4.31
CA ARG A 70 27.28 3.77 -5.35
C ARG A 70 25.96 4.47 -4.97
N GLY A 71 25.50 4.31 -3.74
CA GLY A 71 24.28 4.95 -3.25
C GLY A 71 23.00 4.15 -3.57
N TYR A 72 21.93 4.87 -3.87
CA TYR A 72 20.60 4.31 -4.04
C TYR A 72 19.98 4.77 -5.36
N ARG A 73 19.14 3.90 -5.95
CA ARG A 73 18.27 4.24 -7.08
C ARG A 73 16.84 4.30 -6.59
N PHE A 74 16.19 5.40 -6.86
CA PHE A 74 14.78 5.61 -6.55
C PHE A 74 13.93 5.22 -7.77
N HIS A 75 12.98 4.32 -7.56
CA HIS A 75 12.00 3.93 -8.56
C HIS A 75 10.65 4.52 -8.15
N ALA A 76 9.99 5.24 -9.06
CA ALA A 76 8.66 5.77 -8.87
C ALA A 76 7.82 5.42 -10.09
N VAL A 77 6.76 4.64 -9.89
CA VAL A 77 5.89 4.18 -10.98
C VAL A 77 4.45 4.58 -10.66
N PRO A 78 3.88 5.53 -11.38
CA PRO A 78 2.47 5.85 -11.25
C PRO A 78 1.60 4.64 -11.60
N MET A 79 0.51 4.43 -10.87
CA MET A 79 -0.50 3.47 -11.28
C MET A 79 -1.17 3.99 -12.56
N ALA A 80 -1.26 3.12 -13.58
CA ALA A 80 -1.80 3.48 -14.89
C ALA A 80 -3.31 3.76 -14.85
N GLU A 81 -4.00 3.14 -13.91
CA GLU A 81 -5.46 3.20 -13.78
C GLU A 81 -5.87 3.72 -12.41
N VAL A 82 -7.02 4.40 -12.38
CA VAL A 82 -7.69 4.72 -11.12
C VAL A 82 -8.14 3.41 -10.46
N MET A 83 -7.96 3.31 -9.16
CA MET A 83 -8.37 2.11 -8.43
C MET A 83 -9.89 1.93 -8.50
N SER A 84 -10.32 0.69 -8.68
CA SER A 84 -11.74 0.31 -8.71
C SER A 84 -12.49 0.77 -7.45
N SER A 85 -13.77 1.01 -7.58
CA SER A 85 -14.67 1.21 -6.44
C SER A 85 -14.90 -0.07 -5.64
N ASP A 86 -14.74 -1.25 -6.26
CA ASP A 86 -14.75 -2.53 -5.56
C ASP A 86 -13.45 -2.72 -4.77
N PRO A 87 -13.52 -2.93 -3.45
CA PRO A 87 -12.33 -3.01 -2.61
C PRO A 87 -11.44 -4.22 -2.92
N VAL A 88 -11.99 -5.35 -3.38
CA VAL A 88 -11.20 -6.55 -3.73
C VAL A 88 -10.44 -6.31 -5.04
N ILE A 89 -11.10 -5.70 -6.03
CA ILE A 89 -10.46 -5.35 -7.30
C ILE A 89 -9.38 -4.29 -7.05
N ALA A 90 -9.67 -3.27 -6.26
CA ALA A 90 -8.70 -2.23 -5.91
C ALA A 90 -7.47 -2.78 -5.17
N ALA A 91 -7.69 -3.66 -4.19
CA ALA A 91 -6.60 -4.33 -3.47
C ALA A 91 -5.76 -5.22 -4.41
N THR A 92 -6.40 -5.86 -5.40
CA THR A 92 -5.71 -6.64 -6.44
C THR A 92 -4.86 -5.74 -7.34
N GLN A 93 -5.37 -4.58 -7.76
CA GLN A 93 -4.63 -3.58 -8.53
C GLN A 93 -3.40 -3.10 -7.75
N MET A 94 -3.56 -2.76 -6.46
CA MET A 94 -2.48 -2.34 -5.57
C MET A 94 -1.42 -3.45 -5.42
N ASN A 95 -1.84 -4.68 -5.15
CA ASN A 95 -0.92 -5.80 -4.99
C ASN A 95 -0.12 -6.06 -6.27
N ARG A 96 -0.73 -5.96 -7.46
CA ARG A 96 -0.01 -6.08 -8.75
C ARG A 96 1.05 -5.00 -8.91
N ALA A 97 0.72 -3.75 -8.58
CA ALA A 97 1.69 -2.64 -8.64
C ALA A 97 2.88 -2.87 -7.69
N LEU A 98 2.63 -3.41 -6.49
CA LEU A 98 3.68 -3.81 -5.55
C LEU A 98 4.52 -4.98 -6.08
N GLU A 99 3.89 -6.02 -6.62
CA GLU A 99 4.59 -7.16 -7.22
C GLU A 99 5.52 -6.73 -8.35
N ASP A 100 5.07 -5.83 -9.23
CA ASP A 100 5.88 -5.31 -10.33
C ASP A 100 7.08 -4.50 -9.82
N MET A 101 6.90 -3.73 -8.74
CA MET A 101 8.00 -3.04 -8.07
C MET A 101 8.98 -4.02 -7.43
N ILE A 102 8.48 -5.05 -6.74
CA ILE A 102 9.31 -6.09 -6.10
C ILE A 102 10.13 -6.87 -7.14
N ARG A 103 9.53 -7.21 -8.30
CA ARG A 103 10.23 -7.90 -9.40
C ARG A 103 11.40 -7.11 -9.97
N LYS A 104 11.43 -5.78 -9.84
CA LYS A 104 12.58 -4.95 -10.24
C LYS A 104 13.80 -5.16 -9.33
N MET A 105 13.58 -5.47 -8.05
CA MET A 105 14.65 -5.63 -7.05
C MET A 105 14.34 -6.76 -6.05
N PRO A 106 14.12 -8.01 -6.51
CA PRO A 106 13.58 -9.09 -5.68
C PRO A 106 14.49 -9.46 -4.51
N LEU A 107 15.80 -9.27 -4.61
CA LEU A 107 16.77 -9.57 -3.56
C LEU A 107 16.75 -8.54 -2.41
N GLN A 108 16.07 -7.41 -2.58
CA GLN A 108 16.04 -6.33 -1.58
C GLN A 108 14.67 -6.12 -0.95
N TYR A 109 13.67 -6.93 -1.32
CA TYR A 109 12.39 -6.93 -0.64
C TYR A 109 12.47 -7.63 0.72
N LEU A 110 11.72 -7.14 1.70
CA LEU A 110 11.71 -7.70 3.06
C LEU A 110 10.88 -8.99 3.11
N TRP A 111 11.40 -10.07 2.54
CA TRP A 111 10.74 -11.40 2.54
C TRP A 111 10.55 -12.00 3.93
N GLY A 112 11.28 -11.54 4.94
CA GLY A 112 11.12 -11.95 6.33
C GLY A 112 9.83 -11.44 6.98
N TYR A 113 9.17 -10.43 6.40
CA TYR A 113 7.84 -10.00 6.85
C TYR A 113 6.77 -11.00 6.40
N ASN A 114 6.00 -11.56 7.34
CA ASN A 114 4.92 -12.50 7.01
C ASN A 114 3.72 -11.76 6.43
N ARG A 115 3.75 -11.52 5.11
CA ARG A 115 2.69 -10.84 4.36
C ARG A 115 1.37 -11.62 4.35
N TYR A 116 1.42 -12.93 4.60
CA TYR A 116 0.26 -13.84 4.58
C TYR A 116 -0.26 -14.20 5.97
N ARG A 117 0.21 -13.51 7.02
CA ARG A 117 -0.33 -13.71 8.36
C ARG A 117 -1.80 -13.28 8.44
N ASN A 118 -2.56 -13.86 9.34
CA ASN A 118 -3.91 -13.39 9.65
C ASN A 118 -3.87 -11.96 10.22
N PRO A 119 -4.88 -11.12 9.93
CA PRO A 119 -5.00 -9.82 10.56
C PRO A 119 -5.06 -9.94 12.09
N ARG A 120 -4.57 -8.94 12.79
CA ARG A 120 -4.76 -8.85 14.25
C ARG A 120 -6.20 -8.41 14.52
N PRO A 121 -6.80 -8.86 15.63
CA PRO A 121 -8.10 -8.33 16.07
C PRO A 121 -8.08 -6.80 16.11
N ALA A 122 -9.19 -6.19 15.70
CA ALA A 122 -9.33 -4.74 15.77
C ALA A 122 -9.06 -4.23 17.18
N ARG A 123 -8.26 -3.17 17.31
CA ARG A 123 -8.01 -2.57 18.61
C ARG A 123 -9.31 -1.93 19.13
N PRO A 124 -9.68 -2.16 20.40
CA PRO A 124 -10.80 -1.45 20.98
C PRO A 124 -10.55 0.06 20.91
N PRO A 125 -11.60 0.88 20.78
CA PRO A 125 -11.45 2.32 20.82
C PRO A 125 -10.77 2.73 22.15
N VAL A 126 -9.77 3.58 22.05
CA VAL A 126 -9.16 4.19 23.24
C VAL A 126 -10.20 5.15 23.81
N LEU A 127 -10.68 4.84 25.01
CA LEU A 127 -11.62 5.70 25.76
C LEU A 127 -10.95 7.02 26.16
#